data_dad574322d65fe848bc6e04f8f508555
#
_entry.id   dad574322d65fe848bc6e04f8f508555
#
_cell.length_a   1.000
_cell.length_b   1.000
_cell.length_c   1.000
_cell.angle_alpha   90.00
_cell.angle_beta   90.00
_cell.angle_gamma   90.00
#
_symmetry.space_group_name_H-M   'P 1'
#
loop_
_entity.id
_entity.type
_entity.pdbx_description
1 polymer ?
#
loop_
_entity_poly.entity_id
_entity_poly.type
_entity_poly.pdbx_seq_one_letter_code
_entity_poly.pdbx_strand_id
1 'polypeptide(L)'
;MKIIVDAMGGDFAPLAPVKGALMAQEKYGVDIVLTGKTEEILKALQQCGCKELPKGMEIANATEVVEICDDPATAFKHKKDSSLTVGLNMLHAGDADGFVSAGSTGALLAGATLLVKRVRGLRRAALAPTIPTAKGKAVLIDCGANAECTVEYLLQFAYLGSYYAQKVLGVENPRIGLLNIGAEESKGDTLRRETYQKLKEAGEAGHLNFTGNIEAKEAMLGECDVIVADGYSGNIMLKSIEGTGKLLSIKLKEMLMHSTGTKLAALLLKGQLGDFKKMLDANEVGGTALLGISKPVVKAHGSASEVGICNAVRQTMEVARSGIIDDIAQNIDKMRIEQKAE
;
A
#
# COMPACT_ATOMS: atom_id res chain seq x y z
N MET A 1 8.07 -19.60 2.08
CA MET A 1 7.79 -18.16 2.32
C MET A 1 6.76 -18.07 3.42
N LYS A 2 7.02 -17.24 4.42
CA LYS A 2 6.15 -17.09 5.59
C LYS A 2 5.72 -15.63 5.73
N ILE A 3 4.40 -15.38 5.85
CA ILE A 3 3.84 -14.03 5.99
C ILE A 3 3.11 -13.90 7.32
N ILE A 4 3.37 -12.83 8.04
CA ILE A 4 2.66 -12.49 9.26
C ILE A 4 1.42 -11.68 8.91
N VAL A 5 0.29 -12.04 9.50
CA VAL A 5 -0.97 -11.30 9.40
C VAL A 5 -1.42 -10.87 10.78
N ASP A 6 -1.54 -9.56 10.99
CA ASP A 6 -2.13 -8.98 12.19
C ASP A 6 -3.63 -9.33 12.25
N ALA A 7 -3.96 -10.29 13.09
CA ALA A 7 -5.32 -10.79 13.20
C ALA A 7 -6.27 -9.84 13.95
N MET A 8 -5.74 -8.85 14.67
CA MET A 8 -6.53 -7.91 15.48
C MET A 8 -6.69 -6.54 14.78
N GLY A 9 -6.08 -6.34 13.61
CA GLY A 9 -6.14 -5.07 12.89
C GLY A 9 -7.33 -4.98 11.94
N GLY A 10 -8.03 -3.84 11.94
CA GLY A 10 -9.13 -3.51 11.04
C GLY A 10 -10.52 -3.66 11.63
N ASP A 11 -11.52 -3.11 10.91
CA ASP A 11 -12.90 -2.98 11.37
C ASP A 11 -13.62 -4.34 11.55
N PHE A 12 -13.13 -5.38 10.82
CA PHE A 12 -13.71 -6.74 10.80
C PHE A 12 -12.80 -7.78 11.44
N ALA A 13 -11.84 -7.34 12.26
CA ALA A 13 -10.98 -8.22 13.02
C ALA A 13 -11.77 -8.96 14.13
N PRO A 14 -11.43 -10.20 14.47
CA PRO A 14 -10.39 -11.03 13.86
C PRO A 14 -10.86 -11.83 12.64
N LEU A 15 -12.17 -11.82 12.33
CA LEU A 15 -12.77 -12.76 11.36
C LEU A 15 -12.24 -12.55 9.92
N ALA A 16 -12.23 -11.30 9.43
CA ALA A 16 -11.78 -11.03 8.06
C ALA A 16 -10.26 -11.28 7.88
N PRO A 17 -9.36 -10.84 8.81
CA PRO A 17 -7.96 -11.21 8.74
C PRO A 17 -7.70 -12.72 8.75
N VAL A 18 -8.36 -13.47 9.64
CA VAL A 18 -8.21 -14.92 9.74
C VAL A 18 -8.71 -15.63 8.47
N LYS A 19 -9.91 -15.26 7.99
CA LYS A 19 -10.49 -15.84 6.77
C LYS A 19 -9.66 -15.51 5.53
N GLY A 20 -9.18 -14.27 5.41
CA GLY A 20 -8.30 -13.85 4.32
C GLY A 20 -6.95 -14.56 4.33
N ALA A 21 -6.39 -14.82 5.52
CA ALA A 21 -5.19 -15.61 5.70
C ALA A 21 -5.37 -17.06 5.26
N LEU A 22 -6.49 -17.69 5.63
CA LEU A 22 -6.86 -19.03 5.15
C LEU A 22 -6.96 -19.08 3.63
N MET A 23 -7.68 -18.13 3.03
CA MET A 23 -7.80 -18.02 1.56
C MET A 23 -6.43 -17.85 0.89
N ALA A 24 -5.53 -17.05 1.49
CA ALA A 24 -4.20 -16.84 0.95
C ALA A 24 -3.34 -18.11 1.02
N GLN A 25 -3.41 -18.83 2.13
CA GLN A 25 -2.73 -20.12 2.29
C GLN A 25 -3.20 -21.14 1.25
N GLU A 26 -4.52 -21.31 1.11
CA GLU A 26 -5.10 -22.21 0.15
C GLU A 26 -4.72 -21.86 -1.30
N LYS A 27 -4.80 -20.56 -1.63
CA LYS A 27 -4.62 -20.09 -3.01
C LYS A 27 -3.15 -20.01 -3.44
N TYR A 28 -2.24 -19.65 -2.52
CA TYR A 28 -0.84 -19.34 -2.86
C TYR A 28 0.17 -20.32 -2.23
N GLY A 29 -0.26 -21.23 -1.36
CA GLY A 29 0.63 -22.18 -0.70
C GLY A 29 1.66 -21.52 0.23
N VAL A 30 1.29 -20.38 0.85
CA VAL A 30 2.17 -19.58 1.71
C VAL A 30 1.96 -19.98 3.18
N ASP A 31 3.04 -20.06 3.95
CA ASP A 31 2.93 -20.22 5.40
C ASP A 31 2.49 -18.93 6.05
N ILE A 32 1.59 -19.01 7.04
CA ILE A 32 0.99 -17.85 7.69
C ILE A 32 1.25 -17.89 9.20
N VAL A 33 1.64 -16.76 9.75
CA VAL A 33 1.61 -16.52 11.21
C VAL A 33 0.52 -15.50 11.50
N LEU A 34 -0.46 -15.89 12.30
CA LEU A 34 -1.50 -14.99 12.81
C LEU A 34 -1.04 -14.41 14.16
N THR A 35 -0.88 -13.08 14.23
CA THR A 35 -0.54 -12.41 15.48
C THR A 35 -1.79 -11.86 16.15
N GLY A 36 -1.99 -12.15 17.44
CA GLY A 36 -3.14 -11.66 18.19
C GLY A 36 -3.55 -12.58 19.34
N LYS A 37 -4.73 -12.29 19.90
CA LYS A 37 -5.28 -13.09 21.00
C LYS A 37 -5.65 -14.48 20.54
N THR A 38 -4.91 -15.46 21.01
CA THR A 38 -5.06 -16.87 20.59
C THR A 38 -6.51 -17.37 20.64
N GLU A 39 -7.24 -17.06 21.73
CA GLU A 39 -8.63 -17.51 21.87
C GLU A 39 -9.56 -16.90 20.80
N GLU A 40 -9.38 -15.64 20.47
CA GLU A 40 -10.19 -14.94 19.46
C GLU A 40 -9.86 -15.47 18.05
N ILE A 41 -8.58 -15.74 17.75
CA ILE A 41 -8.14 -16.35 16.50
C ILE A 41 -8.71 -17.76 16.33
N LEU A 42 -8.64 -18.58 17.38
CA LEU A 42 -9.22 -19.95 17.35
C LEU A 42 -10.73 -19.94 17.14
N LYS A 43 -11.45 -19.01 17.78
CA LYS A 43 -12.91 -18.83 17.54
C LYS A 43 -13.18 -18.43 16.07
N ALA A 44 -12.38 -17.53 15.50
CA ALA A 44 -12.53 -17.13 14.09
C ALA A 44 -12.23 -18.31 13.14
N LEU A 45 -11.22 -19.12 13.42
CA LEU A 45 -10.92 -20.34 12.65
C LEU A 45 -12.09 -21.34 12.72
N GLN A 46 -12.69 -21.54 13.90
CA GLN A 46 -13.88 -22.41 14.04
C GLN A 46 -15.07 -21.89 13.23
N GLN A 47 -15.30 -20.57 13.22
CA GLN A 47 -16.35 -19.95 12.38
C GLN A 47 -16.08 -20.15 10.88
N CYS A 48 -14.82 -20.27 10.47
CA CYS A 48 -14.42 -20.64 9.11
C CYS A 48 -14.49 -22.14 8.82
N GLY A 49 -14.94 -22.98 9.79
CA GLY A 49 -15.07 -24.42 9.63
C GLY A 49 -13.80 -25.22 9.95
N CYS A 50 -12.74 -24.60 10.44
CA CYS A 50 -11.51 -25.27 10.84
C CYS A 50 -11.67 -25.88 12.24
N LYS A 51 -11.54 -27.20 12.37
CA LYS A 51 -11.57 -27.88 13.69
C LYS A 51 -10.23 -27.81 14.42
N GLU A 52 -9.15 -27.72 13.67
CA GLU A 52 -7.76 -27.64 14.12
C GLU A 52 -7.04 -26.54 13.35
N LEU A 53 -5.87 -26.12 13.86
CA LEU A 53 -5.02 -25.15 13.14
C LEU A 53 -4.52 -25.77 11.84
N PRO A 54 -4.77 -25.17 10.66
CA PRO A 54 -4.35 -25.74 9.38
C PRO A 54 -2.82 -25.88 9.31
N LYS A 55 -2.37 -26.92 8.60
CA LYS A 55 -0.93 -27.12 8.37
C LYS A 55 -0.34 -25.92 7.63
N GLY A 56 0.80 -25.41 8.10
CA GLY A 56 1.43 -24.19 7.55
C GLY A 56 0.86 -22.90 8.13
N MET A 57 -0.02 -22.98 9.16
CA MET A 57 -0.42 -21.84 9.97
C MET A 57 0.15 -21.95 11.38
N GLU A 58 0.53 -20.80 11.93
CA GLU A 58 1.01 -20.65 13.29
C GLU A 58 0.26 -19.48 13.96
N ILE A 59 0.16 -19.51 15.29
CA ILE A 59 -0.38 -18.40 16.07
C ILE A 59 0.72 -17.88 16.99
N ALA A 60 1.05 -16.61 16.83
CA ALA A 60 1.86 -15.87 17.80
C ALA A 60 0.93 -15.10 18.73
N ASN A 61 0.84 -15.55 19.97
CA ASN A 61 -0.06 -14.93 20.95
C ASN A 61 0.37 -13.48 21.26
N ALA A 62 -0.62 -12.60 21.31
CA ALA A 62 -0.48 -11.22 21.76
C ALA A 62 -1.73 -10.84 22.55
N THR A 63 -1.56 -10.22 23.71
CA THR A 63 -2.69 -9.97 24.64
C THR A 63 -3.31 -8.59 24.46
N GLU A 64 -2.59 -7.67 23.78
CA GLU A 64 -2.99 -6.29 23.58
C GLU A 64 -3.36 -6.01 22.11
N VAL A 65 -4.14 -4.96 21.89
CA VAL A 65 -4.52 -4.47 20.58
C VAL A 65 -4.23 -2.97 20.49
N VAL A 66 -3.61 -2.53 19.39
CA VAL A 66 -3.47 -1.09 19.09
C VAL A 66 -4.79 -0.60 18.52
N GLU A 67 -5.46 0.29 19.25
CA GLU A 67 -6.74 0.88 18.87
C GLU A 67 -6.54 2.11 17.98
N ILE A 68 -7.60 2.54 17.27
CA ILE A 68 -7.55 3.73 16.40
C ILE A 68 -7.30 5.01 17.22
N CYS A 69 -7.76 5.04 18.48
CA CYS A 69 -7.59 6.18 19.39
C CYS A 69 -6.21 6.25 20.08
N ASP A 70 -5.39 5.20 19.97
CA ASP A 70 -4.03 5.24 20.52
C ASP A 70 -3.16 6.24 19.74
N ASP A 71 -2.25 6.92 20.46
CA ASP A 71 -1.27 7.77 19.80
C ASP A 71 -0.36 6.93 18.89
N PRO A 72 -0.40 7.15 17.56
CA PRO A 72 0.36 6.33 16.61
C PRO A 72 1.87 6.33 16.87
N ALA A 73 2.43 7.43 17.37
CA ALA A 73 3.87 7.57 17.58
C ALA A 73 4.39 6.75 18.78
N THR A 74 3.52 6.42 19.72
CA THR A 74 3.90 5.79 20.98
C THR A 74 3.18 4.48 21.27
N ALA A 75 2.14 4.14 20.52
CA ALA A 75 1.31 2.94 20.74
C ALA A 75 2.16 1.65 20.87
N PHE A 76 3.13 1.43 19.99
CA PHE A 76 4.02 0.27 20.01
C PHE A 76 4.99 0.25 21.21
N LYS A 77 5.23 1.40 21.88
CA LYS A 77 6.06 1.48 23.11
C LYS A 77 5.26 1.12 24.35
N HIS A 78 3.99 1.52 24.39
CA HIS A 78 3.08 1.27 25.51
C HIS A 78 2.44 -0.11 25.42
N LYS A 79 2.02 -0.54 24.23
CA LYS A 79 1.41 -1.85 23.97
C LYS A 79 2.43 -2.79 23.33
N LYS A 80 3.41 -3.21 24.11
CA LYS A 80 4.53 -4.05 23.63
C LYS A 80 4.08 -5.46 23.25
N ASP A 81 3.02 -5.95 23.86
CA ASP A 81 2.41 -7.25 23.59
C ASP A 81 1.17 -7.13 22.67
N SER A 82 1.10 -6.07 21.85
CA SER A 82 0.06 -5.97 20.85
C SER A 82 0.38 -6.81 19.59
N SER A 83 -0.68 -7.28 18.92
CA SER A 83 -0.57 -8.05 17.68
C SER A 83 0.32 -7.37 16.65
N LEU A 84 0.21 -6.04 16.53
CA LEU A 84 1.03 -5.21 15.67
C LEU A 84 2.51 -5.25 16.08
N THR A 85 2.81 -5.02 17.37
CA THR A 85 4.19 -4.94 17.88
C THR A 85 4.88 -6.29 17.85
N VAL A 86 4.19 -7.35 18.25
CA VAL A 86 4.69 -8.73 18.20
C VAL A 86 5.03 -9.11 16.76
N GLY A 87 4.12 -8.87 15.81
CA GLY A 87 4.34 -9.21 14.41
C GLY A 87 5.49 -8.44 13.76
N LEU A 88 5.63 -7.14 14.05
CA LEU A 88 6.75 -6.33 13.53
C LEU A 88 8.09 -6.74 14.14
N ASN A 89 8.12 -7.15 15.41
CA ASN A 89 9.34 -7.68 16.04
C ASN A 89 9.74 -9.03 15.43
N MET A 90 8.80 -9.94 15.17
CA MET A 90 9.04 -11.20 14.47
C MET A 90 9.58 -10.95 13.06
N LEU A 91 8.99 -9.98 12.32
CA LEU A 91 9.49 -9.60 11.00
C LEU A 91 10.93 -9.07 11.07
N HIS A 92 11.25 -8.24 12.08
CA HIS A 92 12.59 -7.71 12.29
C HIS A 92 13.59 -8.82 12.62
N ALA A 93 13.20 -9.80 13.44
CA ALA A 93 14.04 -10.96 13.79
C ALA A 93 14.33 -11.88 12.60
N GLY A 94 13.53 -11.78 11.52
CA GLY A 94 13.67 -12.64 10.34
C GLY A 94 12.87 -13.93 10.42
N ASP A 95 11.89 -14.01 11.33
CA ASP A 95 11.01 -15.17 11.50
C ASP A 95 9.99 -15.29 10.36
N ALA A 96 9.85 -14.23 9.54
CA ALA A 96 8.99 -14.20 8.37
C ALA A 96 9.53 -13.26 7.27
N ASP A 97 8.96 -13.39 6.07
CA ASP A 97 9.37 -12.66 4.87
C ASP A 97 8.57 -11.36 4.65
N GLY A 98 7.45 -11.18 5.36
CA GLY A 98 6.60 -10.00 5.23
C GLY A 98 5.50 -9.91 6.28
N PHE A 99 4.87 -8.73 6.37
CA PHE A 99 3.85 -8.40 7.36
C PHE A 99 2.66 -7.68 6.72
N VAL A 100 1.45 -8.08 7.11
CA VAL A 100 0.18 -7.45 6.68
C VAL A 100 -0.60 -7.01 7.90
N SER A 101 -1.11 -5.78 7.90
CA SER A 101 -2.06 -5.28 8.91
C SER A 101 -3.11 -4.38 8.29
N ALA A 102 -4.37 -4.55 8.73
CA ALA A 102 -5.47 -3.63 8.45
C ALA A 102 -5.68 -2.59 9.56
N GLY A 103 -4.87 -2.62 10.62
CA GLY A 103 -4.95 -1.72 11.78
C GLY A 103 -4.62 -0.25 11.47
N SER A 104 -4.37 0.55 12.51
CA SER A 104 -4.03 1.98 12.39
C SER A 104 -2.84 2.22 11.46
N THR A 105 -3.03 3.03 10.42
CA THR A 105 -1.97 3.37 9.44
C THR A 105 -0.80 4.07 10.12
N GLY A 106 -1.09 5.01 11.02
CA GLY A 106 -0.06 5.75 11.74
C GLY A 106 0.77 4.84 12.66
N ALA A 107 0.12 3.94 13.40
CA ALA A 107 0.79 3.00 14.29
C ALA A 107 1.64 1.98 13.49
N LEU A 108 1.13 1.49 12.37
CA LEU A 108 1.88 0.60 11.48
C LEU A 108 3.13 1.31 10.91
N LEU A 109 2.97 2.55 10.42
CA LEU A 109 4.07 3.35 9.88
C LEU A 109 5.15 3.61 10.93
N ALA A 110 4.73 4.04 12.13
CA ALA A 110 5.66 4.30 13.23
C ALA A 110 6.35 3.02 13.71
N GLY A 111 5.60 1.95 13.93
CA GLY A 111 6.13 0.65 14.32
C GLY A 111 7.08 0.07 13.28
N ALA A 112 6.69 0.03 12.01
CA ALA A 112 7.56 -0.45 10.93
C ALA A 112 8.85 0.38 10.82
N THR A 113 8.74 1.72 10.93
CA THR A 113 9.91 2.62 10.87
C THR A 113 10.89 2.39 12.03
N LEU A 114 10.40 2.14 13.23
CA LEU A 114 11.23 2.10 14.44
C LEU A 114 11.64 0.69 14.85
N LEU A 115 10.79 -0.31 14.65
CA LEU A 115 11.07 -1.70 14.99
C LEU A 115 11.75 -2.43 13.82
N VAL A 116 11.13 -2.42 12.63
CA VAL A 116 11.70 -3.10 11.44
C VAL A 116 12.83 -2.28 10.82
N LYS A 117 12.76 -0.96 10.94
CA LYS A 117 13.69 0.05 10.42
C LYS A 117 13.56 0.29 8.92
N ARG A 118 14.02 1.46 8.50
CA ARG A 118 14.13 1.83 7.09
C ARG A 118 15.38 1.23 6.45
N VAL A 119 15.37 1.09 5.13
CA VAL A 119 16.59 0.88 4.35
C VAL A 119 17.57 2.02 4.68
N ARG A 120 18.81 1.66 4.95
CA ARG A 120 19.85 2.63 5.37
C ARG A 120 20.06 3.70 4.29
N GLY A 121 19.93 4.95 4.67
CA GLY A 121 20.10 6.11 3.79
C GLY A 121 18.77 6.73 3.32
N LEU A 122 17.65 6.02 3.40
CA LEU A 122 16.34 6.64 3.15
C LEU A 122 15.91 7.51 4.32
N ARG A 123 15.39 8.70 3.98
CA ARG A 123 14.92 9.68 4.97
C ARG A 123 13.57 9.32 5.54
N ARG A 124 12.65 8.84 4.68
CA ARG A 124 11.28 8.48 5.05
C ARG A 124 10.82 7.21 4.35
N ALA A 125 9.95 6.45 5.00
CA ALA A 125 9.11 5.46 4.34
C ALA A 125 7.90 6.17 3.74
N ALA A 126 7.33 5.59 2.67
CA ALA A 126 6.18 6.14 1.97
C ALA A 126 5.10 5.08 1.74
N LEU A 127 3.84 5.49 1.76
CA LEU A 127 2.70 4.69 1.37
C LEU A 127 2.50 4.79 -0.14
N ALA A 128 2.57 3.66 -0.83
CA ALA A 128 2.52 3.57 -2.28
C ALA A 128 1.36 2.69 -2.77
N PRO A 129 0.10 3.18 -2.72
CA PRO A 129 -1.02 2.46 -3.31
C PRO A 129 -0.88 2.41 -4.83
N THR A 130 -1.39 1.31 -5.40
CA THR A 130 -1.64 1.20 -6.82
C THR A 130 -3.06 1.67 -7.12
N ILE A 131 -3.22 2.66 -7.99
CA ILE A 131 -4.51 3.22 -8.40
C ILE A 131 -4.87 2.81 -9.83
N PRO A 132 -6.17 2.64 -10.15
CA PRO A 132 -6.60 2.41 -11.51
C PRO A 132 -6.51 3.68 -12.34
N THR A 133 -6.13 3.54 -13.62
CA THR A 133 -6.11 4.61 -14.62
C THR A 133 -6.81 4.14 -15.89
N ALA A 134 -7.07 5.05 -16.83
CA ALA A 134 -7.68 4.70 -18.12
C ALA A 134 -6.80 3.74 -18.96
N LYS A 135 -5.48 3.71 -18.74
CA LYS A 135 -4.52 2.86 -19.49
C LYS A 135 -4.00 1.67 -18.66
N GLY A 136 -4.56 1.42 -17.47
CA GLY A 136 -4.12 0.32 -16.61
C GLY A 136 -3.99 0.72 -15.16
N LYS A 137 -2.77 0.71 -14.61
CA LYS A 137 -2.51 1.03 -13.20
C LYS A 137 -1.33 1.98 -13.09
N ALA A 138 -1.35 2.85 -12.06
CA ALA A 138 -0.24 3.71 -11.69
C ALA A 138 0.05 3.59 -10.19
N VAL A 139 1.28 3.87 -9.78
CA VAL A 139 1.70 3.98 -8.38
C VAL A 139 1.56 5.43 -7.95
N LEU A 140 0.82 5.70 -6.91
CA LEU A 140 0.76 7.02 -6.27
C LEU A 140 1.61 6.99 -4.99
N ILE A 141 2.61 7.86 -4.89
CA ILE A 141 3.57 7.88 -3.79
C ILE A 141 4.00 9.33 -3.44
N ASP A 142 3.83 9.81 -2.24
CA ASP A 142 3.30 9.26 -1.00
C ASP A 142 1.79 9.54 -0.84
N CYS A 143 1.13 8.72 -0.03
CA CYS A 143 -0.32 8.83 0.23
C CYS A 143 -0.65 8.86 1.72
N GLY A 144 0.00 9.73 2.51
CA GLY A 144 -0.38 9.97 3.89
C GLY A 144 0.62 9.48 4.95
N ALA A 145 1.82 9.02 4.55
CA ALA A 145 2.88 8.75 5.50
C ALA A 145 3.63 10.03 5.93
N ASN A 146 3.76 11.01 5.02
CA ASN A 146 4.52 12.24 5.24
C ASN A 146 3.72 13.44 4.73
N ALA A 147 2.97 14.10 5.61
CA ALA A 147 2.16 15.26 5.24
C ALA A 147 3.01 16.41 4.70
N GLU A 148 4.17 16.66 5.31
CA GLU A 148 5.15 17.62 4.86
C GLU A 148 6.38 16.89 4.32
N CYS A 149 6.88 17.33 3.17
CA CYS A 149 8.02 16.74 2.49
C CYS A 149 9.12 17.77 2.23
N THR A 150 10.32 17.27 2.06
CA THR A 150 11.46 18.02 1.48
C THR A 150 11.70 17.57 0.05
N VAL A 151 12.50 18.30 -0.70
CA VAL A 151 12.93 17.93 -2.05
C VAL A 151 13.56 16.55 -2.08
N GLU A 152 14.42 16.23 -1.10
CA GLU A 152 15.06 14.91 -0.99
C GLU A 152 14.04 13.77 -0.77
N TYR A 153 12.94 14.01 -0.03
CA TYR A 153 11.91 13.01 0.16
C TYR A 153 11.19 12.71 -1.15
N LEU A 154 10.77 13.74 -1.88
CA LEU A 154 10.07 13.56 -3.16
C LEU A 154 10.98 12.91 -4.22
N LEU A 155 12.28 13.27 -4.25
CA LEU A 155 13.26 12.59 -5.09
C LEU A 155 13.35 11.10 -4.73
N GLN A 156 13.48 10.77 -3.44
CA GLN A 156 13.51 9.37 -2.98
C GLN A 156 12.22 8.64 -3.34
N PHE A 157 11.06 9.28 -3.20
CA PHE A 157 9.76 8.67 -3.57
C PHE A 157 9.67 8.37 -5.05
N ALA A 158 10.24 9.21 -5.92
CA ALA A 158 10.32 8.93 -7.36
C ALA A 158 11.09 7.63 -7.66
N TYR A 159 12.24 7.43 -7.01
CA TYR A 159 13.00 6.18 -7.15
C TYR A 159 12.25 4.99 -6.57
N LEU A 160 11.69 5.10 -5.36
CA LEU A 160 10.90 4.04 -4.73
C LEU A 160 9.72 3.62 -5.61
N GLY A 161 8.97 4.59 -6.14
CA GLY A 161 7.86 4.36 -7.05
C GLY A 161 8.30 3.72 -8.37
N SER A 162 9.42 4.18 -8.93
CA SER A 162 10.01 3.60 -10.15
C SER A 162 10.36 2.13 -9.97
N TYR A 163 11.11 1.78 -8.91
CA TYR A 163 11.44 0.38 -8.63
C TYR A 163 10.21 -0.47 -8.35
N TYR A 164 9.22 0.07 -7.65
CA TYR A 164 7.97 -0.66 -7.41
C TYR A 164 7.21 -0.92 -8.73
N ALA A 165 7.10 0.08 -9.59
CA ALA A 165 6.46 -0.08 -10.89
C ALA A 165 7.21 -1.09 -11.77
N GLN A 166 8.55 -1.07 -11.76
CA GLN A 166 9.37 -2.02 -12.51
C GLN A 166 9.24 -3.45 -11.98
N LYS A 167 9.48 -3.64 -10.69
CA LYS A 167 9.66 -4.97 -10.09
C LYS A 167 8.37 -5.67 -9.70
N VAL A 168 7.34 -4.90 -9.36
CA VAL A 168 6.06 -5.44 -8.87
C VAL A 168 4.97 -5.31 -9.93
N LEU A 169 4.91 -4.20 -10.67
CA LEU A 169 3.89 -4.01 -11.71
C LEU A 169 4.36 -4.42 -13.11
N GLY A 170 5.66 -4.70 -13.31
CA GLY A 170 6.22 -5.17 -14.58
C GLY A 170 6.33 -4.10 -15.67
N VAL A 171 6.39 -2.82 -15.31
CA VAL A 171 6.58 -1.70 -16.24
C VAL A 171 8.07 -1.50 -16.49
N GLU A 172 8.58 -1.80 -17.68
CA GLU A 172 10.03 -1.79 -17.97
C GLU A 172 10.68 -0.41 -17.77
N ASN A 173 10.05 0.67 -18.23
CA ASN A 173 10.56 2.04 -18.12
C ASN A 173 9.46 2.99 -17.62
N PRO A 174 9.16 3.00 -16.30
CA PRO A 174 8.03 3.73 -15.76
C PRO A 174 8.15 5.23 -15.98
N ARG A 175 7.12 5.83 -16.54
CA ARG A 175 6.98 7.29 -16.69
C ARG A 175 6.66 7.90 -15.35
N ILE A 176 7.48 8.84 -14.91
CA ILE A 176 7.37 9.47 -13.58
C ILE A 176 6.86 10.90 -13.74
N GLY A 177 5.69 11.19 -13.16
CA GLY A 177 5.12 12.53 -13.10
C GLY A 177 5.17 13.11 -11.69
N LEU A 178 5.54 14.38 -11.56
CA LEU A 178 5.43 15.12 -10.29
C LEU A 178 4.03 15.75 -10.22
N LEU A 179 3.22 15.34 -9.26
CA LEU A 179 1.87 15.86 -9.06
C LEU A 179 1.92 17.38 -8.80
N ASN A 180 1.25 18.13 -9.65
CA ASN A 180 1.26 19.59 -9.62
C ASN A 180 -0.08 20.18 -10.10
N ILE A 181 -0.22 21.50 -10.02
CA ILE A 181 -1.40 22.28 -10.45
C ILE A 181 -1.37 22.69 -11.93
N GLY A 182 -0.32 22.34 -12.65
CA GLY A 182 -0.12 22.61 -14.08
C GLY A 182 1.14 21.93 -14.58
N ALA A 183 1.25 21.75 -15.89
CA ALA A 183 2.32 20.98 -16.53
C ALA A 183 3.64 21.76 -16.68
N GLU A 184 3.60 23.12 -16.66
CA GLU A 184 4.78 23.94 -16.90
C GLU A 184 5.77 23.85 -15.73
N GLU A 185 7.07 23.92 -15.99
CA GLU A 185 8.15 23.87 -14.98
C GLU A 185 8.02 24.93 -13.87
N SER A 186 7.44 26.10 -14.21
CA SER A 186 7.26 27.22 -13.29
C SER A 186 6.10 27.04 -12.30
N LYS A 187 5.26 26.05 -12.47
CA LYS A 187 4.07 25.82 -11.65
C LYS A 187 4.41 25.23 -10.28
N GLY A 188 3.46 25.43 -9.36
CA GLY A 188 3.55 24.93 -7.99
C GLY A 188 4.30 25.85 -7.04
N ASP A 189 4.41 25.39 -5.81
CA ASP A 189 5.16 26.04 -4.73
C ASP A 189 6.68 25.83 -4.89
N THR A 190 7.43 26.37 -3.95
CA THR A 190 8.90 26.24 -3.94
C THR A 190 9.34 24.80 -3.90
N LEU A 191 8.68 23.96 -3.07
CA LEU A 191 9.00 22.53 -2.97
C LEU A 191 8.87 21.84 -4.32
N ARG A 192 7.78 22.07 -5.08
CA ARG A 192 7.55 21.41 -6.38
C ARG A 192 8.52 21.90 -7.44
N ARG A 193 8.81 23.19 -7.50
CA ARG A 193 9.79 23.74 -8.46
C ARG A 193 11.20 23.20 -8.22
N GLU A 194 11.64 23.16 -6.97
CA GLU A 194 12.95 22.60 -6.63
C GLU A 194 13.01 21.08 -6.86
N THR A 195 11.94 20.35 -6.52
CA THR A 195 11.83 18.90 -6.80
C THR A 195 11.85 18.62 -8.30
N TYR A 196 11.15 19.44 -9.10
CA TYR A 196 11.16 19.32 -10.56
C TYR A 196 12.59 19.34 -11.10
N GLN A 197 13.42 20.30 -10.66
CA GLN A 197 14.80 20.41 -11.10
C GLN A 197 15.62 19.15 -10.73
N LYS A 198 15.44 18.61 -9.53
CA LYS A 198 16.15 17.39 -9.09
C LYS A 198 15.70 16.15 -9.84
N LEU A 199 14.42 16.01 -10.14
CA LEU A 199 13.90 14.92 -10.96
C LEU A 199 14.36 15.03 -12.42
N LYS A 200 14.45 16.26 -12.97
CA LYS A 200 14.99 16.52 -14.30
C LYS A 200 16.47 16.15 -14.39
N GLU A 201 17.30 16.58 -13.43
CA GLU A 201 18.70 16.17 -13.31
C GLU A 201 18.86 14.64 -13.27
N ALA A 202 18.01 13.93 -12.49
CA ALA A 202 18.02 12.47 -12.42
C ALA A 202 17.58 11.81 -13.74
N GLY A 203 16.65 12.44 -14.46
CA GLY A 203 16.23 12.00 -15.80
C GLY A 203 17.32 12.17 -16.84
N GLU A 204 17.97 13.33 -16.89
CA GLU A 204 19.09 13.63 -17.79
C GLU A 204 20.30 12.72 -17.54
N ALA A 205 20.51 12.30 -16.28
CA ALA A 205 21.51 11.30 -15.91
C ALA A 205 21.11 9.85 -16.29
N GLY A 206 19.92 9.63 -16.85
CA GLY A 206 19.42 8.31 -17.22
C GLY A 206 19.03 7.42 -16.05
N HIS A 207 18.80 7.99 -14.87
CA HIS A 207 18.43 7.25 -13.68
C HIS A 207 16.94 7.04 -13.53
N LEU A 208 16.13 7.98 -14.04
CA LEU A 208 14.67 7.98 -14.00
C LEU A 208 14.09 8.39 -15.35
N ASN A 209 12.92 7.88 -15.68
CA ASN A 209 12.15 8.36 -16.83
C ASN A 209 11.18 9.46 -16.38
N PHE A 210 11.73 10.62 -16.01
CA PHE A 210 10.94 11.75 -15.57
C PHE A 210 10.26 12.45 -16.74
N THR A 211 8.94 12.56 -16.72
CA THR A 211 8.11 13.13 -17.78
C THR A 211 7.63 14.55 -17.49
N GLY A 212 8.00 15.12 -16.36
CA GLY A 212 7.64 16.48 -15.96
C GLY A 212 6.55 16.54 -14.90
N ASN A 213 5.95 17.74 -14.75
CA ASN A 213 4.77 17.90 -13.91
C ASN A 213 3.55 17.22 -14.53
N ILE A 214 2.64 16.73 -13.67
CA ILE A 214 1.40 16.11 -14.11
C ILE A 214 0.24 16.63 -13.25
N GLU A 215 -0.87 16.97 -13.88
CA GLU A 215 -2.11 17.27 -13.15
C GLU A 215 -2.85 15.97 -12.80
N ALA A 216 -3.67 16.00 -11.74
CA ALA A 216 -4.39 14.82 -11.29
C ALA A 216 -5.31 14.20 -12.37
N LYS A 217 -5.87 15.03 -13.27
CA LYS A 217 -6.72 14.55 -14.36
C LYS A 217 -5.94 13.73 -15.39
N GLU A 218 -4.74 14.18 -15.80
CA GLU A 218 -3.89 13.44 -16.74
C GLU A 218 -3.33 12.17 -16.12
N ALA A 219 -2.99 12.21 -14.83
CA ALA A 219 -2.59 11.04 -14.08
C ALA A 219 -3.67 9.94 -14.10
N MET A 220 -4.95 10.31 -13.94
CA MET A 220 -6.06 9.36 -14.04
C MET A 220 -6.29 8.85 -15.47
N LEU A 221 -5.89 9.61 -16.49
CA LEU A 221 -5.91 9.18 -17.89
C LEU A 221 -4.73 8.26 -18.26
N GLY A 222 -3.77 8.02 -17.32
CA GLY A 222 -2.66 7.10 -17.51
C GLY A 222 -1.50 7.70 -18.32
N GLU A 223 -1.25 9.00 -18.16
CA GLU A 223 -0.13 9.67 -18.82
C GLU A 223 1.20 9.44 -18.08
N CYS A 224 1.17 8.91 -16.85
CA CYS A 224 2.34 8.42 -16.12
C CYS A 224 2.04 7.10 -15.39
N ASP A 225 3.09 6.40 -15.01
CA ASP A 225 3.03 5.11 -14.31
C ASP A 225 3.36 5.26 -12.82
N VAL A 226 4.04 6.36 -12.47
CA VAL A 226 4.37 6.75 -11.09
C VAL A 226 3.99 8.21 -10.90
N ILE A 227 3.18 8.49 -9.89
CA ILE A 227 2.73 9.83 -9.51
C ILE A 227 3.41 10.17 -8.18
N VAL A 228 4.34 11.10 -8.22
CA VAL A 228 5.08 11.56 -7.04
C VAL A 228 4.35 12.72 -6.38
N ALA A 229 4.05 12.58 -5.10
CA ALA A 229 3.36 13.60 -4.31
C ALA A 229 3.89 13.64 -2.86
N ASP A 230 3.64 14.73 -2.15
CA ASP A 230 3.67 14.71 -0.70
C ASP A 230 2.46 13.95 -0.16
N GLY A 231 2.55 13.46 1.09
CA GLY A 231 1.51 12.62 1.65
C GLY A 231 0.16 13.32 1.82
N TYR A 232 0.14 14.65 1.97
CA TYR A 232 -1.11 15.41 2.06
C TYR A 232 -1.84 15.45 0.71
N SER A 233 -1.16 15.90 -0.34
CA SER A 233 -1.72 15.99 -1.69
C SER A 233 -2.08 14.61 -2.24
N GLY A 234 -1.20 13.62 -2.04
CA GLY A 234 -1.46 12.25 -2.48
C GLY A 234 -2.63 11.61 -1.75
N ASN A 235 -2.79 11.83 -0.44
CA ASN A 235 -3.95 11.31 0.29
C ASN A 235 -5.26 11.95 -0.14
N ILE A 236 -5.27 13.27 -0.41
CA ILE A 236 -6.45 13.95 -0.97
C ILE A 236 -6.81 13.35 -2.34
N MET A 237 -5.83 13.17 -3.22
CA MET A 237 -6.05 12.56 -4.53
C MET A 237 -6.61 11.13 -4.39
N LEU A 238 -6.01 10.29 -3.54
CA LEU A 238 -6.46 8.92 -3.29
C LEU A 238 -7.91 8.90 -2.78
N LYS A 239 -8.23 9.69 -1.77
CA LYS A 239 -9.58 9.75 -1.18
C LYS A 239 -10.62 10.32 -2.15
N SER A 240 -10.22 11.23 -3.02
CA SER A 240 -11.08 11.73 -4.11
C SER A 240 -11.38 10.64 -5.15
N ILE A 241 -10.39 9.84 -5.52
CA ILE A 241 -10.56 8.69 -6.43
C ILE A 241 -11.50 7.66 -5.81
N GLU A 242 -11.26 7.26 -4.55
CA GLU A 242 -12.10 6.31 -3.82
C GLU A 242 -13.56 6.81 -3.71
N GLY A 243 -13.73 8.09 -3.33
CA GLY A 243 -15.04 8.71 -3.21
C GLY A 243 -15.80 8.80 -4.54
N THR A 244 -15.11 9.19 -5.61
CA THR A 244 -15.67 9.26 -6.96
C THR A 244 -16.04 7.87 -7.48
N GLY A 245 -15.18 6.88 -7.29
CA GLY A 245 -15.46 5.48 -7.65
C GLY A 245 -16.71 4.95 -6.96
N LYS A 246 -16.87 5.24 -5.65
CA LYS A 246 -18.05 4.87 -4.88
C LYS A 246 -19.32 5.58 -5.38
N LEU A 247 -19.23 6.89 -5.65
CA LEU A 247 -20.34 7.67 -6.22
C LEU A 247 -20.80 7.09 -7.56
N LEU A 248 -19.86 6.85 -8.48
CA LEU A 248 -20.16 6.29 -9.79
C LEU A 248 -20.80 4.90 -9.67
N SER A 249 -20.30 4.04 -8.78
CA SER A 249 -20.86 2.71 -8.52
C SER A 249 -22.30 2.77 -8.02
N ILE A 250 -22.62 3.71 -7.11
CA ILE A 250 -23.97 3.93 -6.59
C ILE A 250 -24.89 4.40 -7.73
N LYS A 251 -24.48 5.43 -8.48
CA LYS A 251 -25.32 6.01 -9.56
C LYS A 251 -25.53 5.02 -10.70
N LEU A 252 -24.52 4.26 -11.06
CA LEU A 252 -24.64 3.20 -12.06
C LEU A 252 -25.65 2.12 -11.61
N LYS A 253 -25.57 1.69 -10.34
CA LYS A 253 -26.54 0.74 -9.77
C LYS A 253 -27.96 1.30 -9.78
N GLU A 254 -28.18 2.55 -9.36
CA GLU A 254 -29.49 3.21 -9.39
C GLU A 254 -30.06 3.22 -10.82
N MET A 255 -29.27 3.63 -11.81
CA MET A 255 -29.65 3.68 -13.23
C MET A 255 -30.04 2.28 -13.76
N LEU A 256 -29.24 1.27 -13.46
CA LEU A 256 -29.47 -0.11 -13.92
C LEU A 256 -30.69 -0.76 -13.22
N MET A 257 -31.04 -0.34 -12.02
CA MET A 257 -32.17 -0.88 -11.27
C MET A 257 -33.49 -0.07 -11.46
N HIS A 258 -33.48 0.96 -12.30
CA HIS A 258 -34.60 1.90 -12.46
C HIS A 258 -35.88 1.28 -13.06
N SER A 259 -35.73 0.39 -14.05
CA SER A 259 -36.87 -0.22 -14.75
C SER A 259 -36.63 -1.71 -15.04
N THR A 260 -37.68 -2.42 -15.47
CA THR A 260 -37.54 -3.83 -15.92
C THR A 260 -36.62 -3.96 -17.12
N GLY A 261 -36.67 -3.01 -18.06
CA GLY A 261 -35.78 -2.98 -19.23
C GLY A 261 -34.32 -2.76 -18.85
N THR A 262 -34.01 -1.82 -17.93
CA THR A 262 -32.64 -1.60 -17.48
C THR A 262 -32.10 -2.78 -16.63
N LYS A 263 -32.96 -3.45 -15.86
CA LYS A 263 -32.59 -4.69 -15.14
C LYS A 263 -32.20 -5.81 -16.08
N LEU A 264 -32.94 -5.97 -17.19
CA LEU A 264 -32.61 -6.97 -18.21
C LEU A 264 -31.27 -6.63 -18.90
N ALA A 265 -31.06 -5.34 -19.25
CA ALA A 265 -29.78 -4.88 -19.77
C ALA A 265 -28.62 -5.14 -18.79
N ALA A 266 -28.82 -4.88 -17.48
CA ALA A 266 -27.84 -5.18 -16.45
C ALA A 266 -27.49 -6.67 -16.36
N LEU A 267 -28.47 -7.55 -16.60
CA LEU A 267 -28.24 -8.98 -16.64
C LEU A 267 -27.34 -9.40 -17.83
N LEU A 268 -27.58 -8.80 -18.99
CA LEU A 268 -26.75 -9.03 -20.19
C LEU A 268 -25.32 -8.50 -20.02
N LEU A 269 -25.14 -7.40 -19.28
CA LEU A 269 -23.84 -6.77 -19.02
C LEU A 269 -23.18 -7.26 -17.72
N LYS A 270 -23.69 -8.30 -17.06
CA LYS A 270 -23.24 -8.73 -15.73
C LYS A 270 -21.73 -8.97 -15.64
N GLY A 271 -21.11 -9.55 -16.68
CA GLY A 271 -19.66 -9.79 -16.73
C GLY A 271 -18.88 -8.47 -16.72
N GLN A 272 -19.17 -7.58 -17.68
CA GLN A 272 -18.49 -6.29 -17.84
C GLN A 272 -18.69 -5.38 -16.62
N LEU A 273 -19.88 -5.38 -16.03
CA LEU A 273 -20.16 -4.66 -14.79
C LEU A 273 -19.38 -5.23 -13.60
N GLY A 274 -19.19 -6.55 -13.57
CA GLY A 274 -18.36 -7.21 -12.58
C GLY A 274 -16.89 -6.78 -12.68
N ASP A 275 -16.34 -6.75 -13.89
CA ASP A 275 -14.96 -6.33 -14.14
C ASP A 275 -14.76 -4.84 -13.84
N PHE A 276 -15.72 -3.99 -14.23
CA PHE A 276 -15.70 -2.57 -13.88
C PHE A 276 -15.73 -2.34 -12.35
N LYS A 277 -16.58 -3.10 -11.64
CA LYS A 277 -16.63 -3.03 -10.18
C LYS A 277 -15.31 -3.45 -9.55
N LYS A 278 -14.69 -4.54 -10.02
CA LYS A 278 -13.38 -5.02 -9.52
C LYS A 278 -12.29 -3.97 -9.75
N MET A 279 -12.29 -3.28 -10.88
CA MET A 279 -11.31 -2.23 -11.17
C MET A 279 -11.37 -1.09 -10.15
N LEU A 280 -12.56 -0.77 -9.60
CA LEU A 280 -12.77 0.29 -8.61
C LEU A 280 -12.72 -0.19 -7.16
N ASP A 281 -12.62 -1.51 -6.93
CA ASP A 281 -12.65 -2.10 -5.57
C ASP A 281 -11.24 -2.16 -4.98
N ALA A 282 -11.01 -1.41 -3.90
CA ALA A 282 -9.75 -1.42 -3.17
C ALA A 282 -9.36 -2.82 -2.64
N ASN A 283 -10.33 -3.71 -2.39
CA ASN A 283 -10.07 -5.09 -1.97
C ASN A 283 -9.40 -5.92 -3.07
N GLU A 284 -9.62 -5.60 -4.34
CA GLU A 284 -9.00 -6.32 -5.47
C GLU A 284 -7.51 -5.94 -5.63
N VAL A 285 -7.13 -4.72 -5.27
CA VAL A 285 -5.72 -4.32 -5.20
C VAL A 285 -5.02 -5.01 -4.03
N GLY A 286 -5.69 -5.08 -2.88
CA GLY A 286 -5.25 -5.78 -1.68
C GLY A 286 -4.75 -4.85 -0.58
N GLY A 287 -3.86 -3.93 -0.88
CA GLY A 287 -3.30 -3.02 0.12
C GLY A 287 -2.39 -1.97 -0.48
N THR A 288 -1.70 -1.28 0.41
CA THR A 288 -0.71 -0.26 0.11
C THR A 288 0.64 -0.71 0.63
N ALA A 289 1.63 -0.86 -0.25
CA ALA A 289 2.98 -1.18 0.15
C ALA A 289 3.60 0.00 0.91
N LEU A 290 4.28 -0.30 2.02
CA LEU A 290 5.07 0.66 2.78
C LEU A 290 6.52 0.59 2.28
N LEU A 291 6.83 1.40 1.27
CA LEU A 291 8.13 1.42 0.63
C LEU A 291 9.17 2.15 1.47
N GLY A 292 10.41 1.67 1.41
CA GLY A 292 11.53 2.23 2.18
C GLY A 292 11.76 1.59 3.54
N ILE A 293 10.92 0.65 3.97
CA ILE A 293 11.17 -0.23 5.12
C ILE A 293 12.09 -1.39 4.67
N SER A 294 12.96 -1.84 5.55
CA SER A 294 13.98 -2.88 5.26
C SER A 294 13.41 -4.30 5.10
N LYS A 295 12.13 -4.48 5.29
CA LYS A 295 11.37 -5.72 5.06
C LYS A 295 9.99 -5.38 4.46
N PRO A 296 9.35 -6.32 3.73
CA PRO A 296 8.02 -6.10 3.16
C PRO A 296 6.95 -5.87 4.22
N VAL A 297 6.30 -4.72 4.17
CA VAL A 297 5.14 -4.37 5.01
C VAL A 297 4.03 -3.83 4.10
N VAL A 298 2.84 -4.39 4.22
CA VAL A 298 1.67 -3.96 3.45
C VAL A 298 0.53 -3.57 4.41
N LYS A 299 0.00 -2.38 4.18
CA LYS A 299 -1.20 -1.88 4.87
C LYS A 299 -2.43 -2.27 4.08
N ALA A 300 -3.25 -3.19 4.59
CA ALA A 300 -4.58 -3.42 4.06
C ALA A 300 -5.55 -2.31 4.49
N HIS A 301 -6.62 -2.06 3.74
CA HIS A 301 -7.62 -1.05 4.11
C HIS A 301 -8.25 -1.38 5.47
N GLY A 302 -8.61 -0.36 6.28
CA GLY A 302 -9.23 -0.59 7.59
C GLY A 302 -10.50 -1.44 7.52
N SER A 303 -11.32 -1.22 6.50
CA SER A 303 -12.51 -2.00 6.21
C SER A 303 -12.29 -3.15 5.20
N ALA A 304 -11.06 -3.68 5.12
CA ALA A 304 -10.76 -4.79 4.21
C ALA A 304 -11.59 -6.03 4.55
N SER A 305 -12.19 -6.61 3.51
CA SER A 305 -12.81 -7.92 3.57
C SER A 305 -11.74 -9.03 3.57
N GLU A 306 -12.17 -10.28 3.73
CA GLU A 306 -11.29 -11.44 3.56
C GLU A 306 -10.56 -11.47 2.21
N VAL A 307 -11.23 -11.00 1.15
CA VAL A 307 -10.61 -10.87 -0.19
C VAL A 307 -9.49 -9.83 -0.18
N GLY A 308 -9.73 -8.68 0.47
CA GLY A 308 -8.73 -7.62 0.61
C GLY A 308 -7.49 -8.10 1.39
N ILE A 309 -7.68 -8.82 2.48
CA ILE A 309 -6.58 -9.41 3.26
C ILE A 309 -5.81 -10.47 2.42
N CYS A 310 -6.53 -11.36 1.74
CA CYS A 310 -5.91 -12.35 0.86
C CYS A 310 -5.04 -11.69 -0.23
N ASN A 311 -5.54 -10.64 -0.86
CA ASN A 311 -4.80 -9.88 -1.86
C ASN A 311 -3.64 -9.07 -1.25
N ALA A 312 -3.76 -8.57 -0.01
CA ALA A 312 -2.65 -7.93 0.69
C ALA A 312 -1.51 -8.92 0.99
N VAL A 313 -1.84 -10.17 1.35
CA VAL A 313 -0.85 -11.25 1.49
C VAL A 313 -0.17 -11.52 0.14
N ARG A 314 -0.92 -11.62 -0.97
CA ARG A 314 -0.35 -11.78 -2.32
C ARG A 314 0.63 -10.65 -2.63
N GLN A 315 0.23 -9.39 -2.43
CA GLN A 315 1.07 -8.22 -2.68
C GLN A 315 2.34 -8.24 -1.82
N THR A 316 2.24 -8.65 -0.55
CA THR A 316 3.40 -8.81 0.33
C THR A 316 4.38 -9.85 -0.21
N MET A 317 3.88 -10.98 -0.72
CA MET A 317 4.68 -12.01 -1.37
C MET A 317 5.37 -11.50 -2.65
N GLU A 318 4.66 -10.71 -3.46
CA GLU A 318 5.21 -10.08 -4.67
C GLU A 318 6.35 -9.12 -4.32
N VAL A 319 6.15 -8.26 -3.32
CA VAL A 319 7.20 -7.35 -2.82
C VAL A 319 8.39 -8.14 -2.27
N ALA A 320 8.17 -9.20 -1.49
CA ALA A 320 9.24 -10.03 -0.93
C ALA A 320 10.08 -10.73 -2.01
N ARG A 321 9.44 -11.17 -3.10
CA ARG A 321 10.11 -11.86 -4.22
C ARG A 321 10.78 -10.93 -5.21
N SER A 322 10.38 -9.67 -5.24
CA SER A 322 10.79 -8.71 -6.28
C SER A 322 12.25 -8.27 -6.20
N GLY A 323 12.89 -8.40 -5.03
CA GLY A 323 14.23 -7.87 -4.78
C GLY A 323 14.30 -6.34 -4.67
N ILE A 324 13.15 -5.66 -4.63
CA ILE A 324 13.08 -4.19 -4.61
C ILE A 324 13.87 -3.56 -3.45
N ILE A 325 13.91 -4.21 -2.28
CA ILE A 325 14.61 -3.71 -1.10
C ILE A 325 16.12 -3.68 -1.33
N ASP A 326 16.66 -4.70 -1.98
CA ASP A 326 18.07 -4.79 -2.33
C ASP A 326 18.44 -3.77 -3.40
N ASP A 327 17.59 -3.58 -4.43
CA ASP A 327 17.80 -2.57 -5.45
C ASP A 327 17.82 -1.16 -4.86
N ILE A 328 16.91 -0.85 -3.93
CA ILE A 328 16.90 0.42 -3.21
C ILE A 328 18.20 0.61 -2.42
N ALA A 329 18.63 -0.42 -1.69
CA ALA A 329 19.85 -0.35 -0.88
C ALA A 329 21.11 -0.13 -1.73
N GLN A 330 21.22 -0.79 -2.88
CA GLN A 330 22.34 -0.69 -3.81
C GLN A 330 22.41 0.65 -4.54
N ASN A 331 21.27 1.32 -4.74
CA ASN A 331 21.19 2.57 -5.50
C ASN A 331 20.93 3.80 -4.62
N ILE A 332 21.13 3.68 -3.31
CA ILE A 332 20.78 4.75 -2.36
C ILE A 332 21.54 6.05 -2.61
N ASP A 333 22.76 6.00 -3.11
CA ASP A 333 23.57 7.19 -3.37
C ASP A 333 22.99 8.06 -4.51
N LYS A 334 22.32 7.46 -5.48
CA LYS A 334 21.58 8.18 -6.54
C LYS A 334 20.37 8.96 -6.00
N MET A 335 19.88 8.61 -4.82
CA MET A 335 18.68 9.15 -4.18
C MET A 335 18.99 10.26 -3.16
N ARG A 336 20.25 10.64 -3.03
CA ARG A 336 20.69 11.66 -2.07
C ARG A 336 20.88 12.98 -2.76
N ILE A 337 20.56 14.05 -2.04
CA ILE A 337 20.95 15.41 -2.41
C ILE A 337 22.23 15.71 -1.63
N GLU A 338 23.34 15.96 -2.32
CA GLU A 338 24.56 16.43 -1.68
C GLU A 338 24.27 17.75 -0.94
N GLN A 339 24.46 17.74 0.36
CA GLN A 339 24.46 18.99 1.13
C GLN A 339 25.71 19.74 0.70
N LYS A 340 25.56 20.87 0.02
CA LYS A 340 26.69 21.79 -0.14
C LYS A 340 27.18 22.10 1.27
N ALA A 341 28.43 21.75 1.55
CA ALA A 341 29.11 22.22 2.76
C ALA A 341 29.10 23.76 2.68
N GLU A 342 28.42 24.41 3.65
CA GLU A 342 28.49 25.85 3.86
C GLU A 342 29.89 26.24 4.34
#